data_abea845dc21dc35d684db6aec6a9c408
#
_entry.id   abea845dc21dc35d684db6aec6a9c408
#
_cell.length_a   1.000
_cell.length_b   1.000
_cell.length_c   1.000
_cell.angle_alpha   90.00
_cell.angle_beta   90.00
_cell.angle_gamma   90.00
#
_symmetry.space_group_name_H-M   'P 1'
#
loop_
_entity.id
_entity.type
_entity.pdbx_description
1 polymer ?
#
loop_
_entity_poly.entity_id
_entity_poly.type
_entity_poly.pdbx_seq_one_letter_code
_entity_poly.pdbx_strand_id
1 'polypeptide(L)'
;MLREFLSEENIAFHKEYARQIRLKYSILEASLKELTGAGVKDLYRLKLDDRDRADALELLPQIILHDVFFSSFCECRYPRSVLVSSVYGSEAAFLNRLYKAAEGAQFGFLIIGRGASYSVVTDYKRALRYDEPLLAVDLCEHAYFLDYGFDRERYLVSALFHLDLKKITI
;
A
#
# COMPACT_ATOMS: atom_id res chain seq x y z
N MET A 1 11.00 12.17 3.96
CA MET A 1 10.21 11.18 3.22
C MET A 1 8.72 11.46 3.40
N LEU A 2 7.97 10.71 4.23
CA LEU A 2 6.52 11.02 4.46
C LEU A 2 6.29 12.47 4.94
N ARG A 3 7.19 13.03 5.74
CA ARG A 3 7.12 14.41 6.27
C ARG A 3 7.12 15.51 5.21
N GLU A 4 7.41 15.20 3.96
CA GLU A 4 7.34 16.16 2.86
C GLU A 4 5.89 16.51 2.46
N PHE A 5 4.94 15.63 2.78
CA PHE A 5 3.53 15.81 2.44
C PHE A 5 2.55 15.39 3.54
N LEU A 6 3.00 14.78 4.62
CA LEU A 6 2.19 14.45 5.80
C LEU A 6 2.83 15.03 7.07
N SER A 7 2.02 15.56 7.97
CA SER A 7 2.45 16.01 9.29
C SER A 7 2.93 14.84 10.16
N GLU A 8 3.72 15.14 11.18
CA GLU A 8 4.14 14.14 12.17
C GLU A 8 2.93 13.52 12.89
N GLU A 9 1.90 14.32 13.15
CA GLU A 9 0.66 13.88 13.79
C GLU A 9 -0.08 12.85 12.91
N ASN A 10 -0.24 13.14 11.61
CA ASN A 10 -0.88 12.21 10.68
C ASN A 10 -0.06 10.93 10.53
N ILE A 11 1.27 11.03 10.42
CA ILE A 11 2.16 9.87 10.35
C ILE A 11 2.04 9.02 11.62
N ALA A 12 1.98 9.63 12.80
CA ALA A 12 1.82 8.91 14.07
C ALA A 12 0.46 8.21 14.16
N PHE A 13 -0.61 8.90 13.77
CA PHE A 13 -1.97 8.35 13.73
C PHE A 13 -2.05 7.16 12.77
N HIS A 14 -1.51 7.29 11.56
CA HIS A 14 -1.51 6.22 10.55
C HIS A 14 -0.68 4.99 11.01
N LYS A 15 0.47 5.22 11.65
CA LYS A 15 1.27 4.15 12.26
C LYS A 15 0.52 3.43 13.38
N GLU A 16 -0.21 4.16 14.21
CA GLU A 16 -1.02 3.57 15.27
C GLU A 16 -2.15 2.71 14.67
N TYR A 17 -2.80 3.17 13.60
CA TYR A 17 -3.80 2.38 12.88
C TYR A 17 -3.19 1.07 12.35
N ALA A 18 -2.05 1.13 11.67
CA ALA A 18 -1.32 -0.04 11.18
C ALA A 18 -0.90 -0.99 12.34
N ARG A 19 -0.51 -0.43 13.50
CA ARG A 19 -0.18 -1.20 14.71
C ARG A 19 -1.39 -1.97 15.24
N GLN A 20 -2.59 -1.39 15.20
CA GLN A 20 -3.82 -2.07 15.63
C GLN A 20 -4.16 -3.27 14.71
N ILE A 21 -3.96 -3.14 13.41
CA ILE A 21 -4.13 -4.27 12.48
C ILE A 21 -3.13 -5.38 12.81
N ARG A 22 -1.87 -5.02 13.03
CA ARG A 22 -0.81 -5.97 13.39
C ARG A 22 -1.10 -6.69 14.72
N LEU A 23 -1.64 -5.98 15.70
CA LEU A 23 -2.05 -6.59 16.98
C LEU A 23 -3.18 -7.60 16.78
N LYS A 24 -4.19 -7.29 15.97
CA LYS A 24 -5.26 -8.24 15.64
C LYS A 24 -4.71 -9.50 14.98
N TYR A 25 -3.79 -9.36 14.03
CA TYR A 25 -3.15 -10.52 13.38
C TYR A 25 -2.31 -11.33 14.35
N SER A 26 -1.55 -10.70 15.25
CA SER A 26 -0.74 -11.44 16.23
C SER A 26 -1.57 -12.23 17.25
N ILE A 27 -2.78 -11.76 17.58
CA ILE A 27 -3.73 -12.53 18.40
C ILE A 27 -4.21 -13.77 17.63
N LEU A 28 -4.54 -13.62 16.34
CA LEU A 28 -4.93 -14.73 15.50
C LEU A 28 -3.77 -15.73 15.32
N GLU A 29 -2.57 -15.25 15.05
CA GLU A 29 -1.35 -16.07 14.92
C GLU A 29 -1.03 -16.84 16.22
N ALA A 30 -1.21 -16.21 17.37
CA ALA A 30 -1.00 -16.87 18.66
C ALA A 30 -2.02 -18.01 18.94
N SER A 31 -3.22 -17.92 18.37
CA SER A 31 -4.23 -18.96 18.48
C SER A 31 -4.08 -20.09 17.46
N LEU A 32 -3.41 -19.82 16.33
CA LEU A 32 -3.26 -20.73 15.18
C LEU A 32 -1.79 -20.87 14.81
N LYS A 33 -1.13 -21.89 15.32
CA LYS A 33 0.32 -22.14 15.11
C LYS A 33 0.71 -22.23 13.63
N GLU A 34 -0.21 -22.67 12.79
CA GLU A 34 -0.05 -22.78 11.34
C GLU A 34 0.22 -21.45 10.66
N LEU A 35 -0.17 -20.33 11.30
CA LEU A 35 0.06 -18.97 10.77
C LEU A 35 1.47 -18.46 11.06
N THR A 36 2.21 -19.06 11.98
CA THR A 36 3.53 -18.57 12.40
C THR A 36 4.50 -18.54 11.22
N GLY A 37 4.89 -17.34 10.80
CA GLY A 37 5.78 -17.12 9.67
C GLY A 37 5.17 -17.35 8.29
N ALA A 38 3.86 -17.57 8.21
CA ALA A 38 3.17 -17.77 6.93
C ALA A 38 3.08 -16.46 6.14
N GLY A 39 3.41 -16.52 4.84
CA GLY A 39 3.13 -15.43 3.91
C GLY A 39 1.72 -15.52 3.33
N VAL A 40 1.27 -14.46 2.63
CA VAL A 40 -0.08 -14.41 2.03
C VAL A 40 -0.34 -15.61 1.12
N LYS A 41 0.64 -16.03 0.32
CA LYS A 41 0.51 -17.19 -0.59
C LYS A 41 0.29 -18.50 0.17
N ASP A 42 0.84 -18.62 1.37
CA ASP A 42 0.72 -19.83 2.20
C ASP A 42 -0.68 -19.95 2.78
N LEU A 43 -1.37 -18.83 3.09
CA LEU A 43 -2.72 -18.85 3.66
C LEU A 43 -3.73 -19.61 2.78
N TYR A 44 -3.51 -19.66 1.47
CA TYR A 44 -4.36 -20.43 0.55
C TYR A 44 -4.13 -21.94 0.63
N ARG A 45 -3.02 -22.39 1.22
CA ARG A 45 -2.59 -23.79 1.28
C ARG A 45 -2.72 -24.39 2.69
N LEU A 46 -2.73 -23.54 3.72
CA LEU A 46 -2.82 -23.97 5.11
C LEU A 46 -4.18 -24.61 5.40
N LYS A 47 -4.19 -25.58 6.32
CA LYS A 47 -5.41 -26.22 6.82
C LYS A 47 -6.04 -25.34 7.91
N LEU A 48 -6.68 -24.27 7.48
CA LEU A 48 -7.45 -23.37 8.33
C LEU A 48 -8.93 -23.54 8.04
N ASP A 49 -9.80 -23.31 9.02
CA ASP A 49 -11.21 -23.14 8.72
C ASP A 49 -11.46 -21.89 7.88
N ASP A 50 -12.67 -21.77 7.31
CA ASP A 50 -12.98 -20.69 6.37
C ASP A 50 -12.98 -19.31 7.02
N ARG A 51 -13.33 -19.22 8.31
CA ARG A 51 -13.35 -17.98 9.06
C ARG A 51 -11.93 -17.51 9.36
N ASP A 52 -11.11 -18.37 9.95
CA ASP A 52 -9.72 -18.07 10.31
C ASP A 52 -8.90 -17.70 9.07
N ARG A 53 -9.13 -18.41 7.95
CA ARG A 53 -8.52 -18.08 6.67
C ARG A 53 -8.97 -16.71 6.17
N ALA A 54 -10.28 -16.39 6.27
CA ALA A 54 -10.81 -15.11 5.85
C ALA A 54 -10.24 -13.96 6.68
N ASP A 55 -10.11 -14.14 8.00
CA ASP A 55 -9.53 -13.16 8.90
C ASP A 55 -8.03 -12.96 8.63
N ALA A 56 -7.28 -14.04 8.41
CA ALA A 56 -5.87 -13.96 8.06
C ALA A 56 -5.64 -13.26 6.71
N LEU A 57 -6.44 -13.59 5.68
CA LEU A 57 -6.40 -12.95 4.37
C LEU A 57 -6.87 -11.50 4.38
N GLU A 58 -7.65 -11.09 5.35
CA GLU A 58 -8.05 -9.70 5.55
C GLU A 58 -6.91 -8.89 6.20
N LEU A 59 -6.25 -9.44 7.22
CA LEU A 59 -5.30 -8.71 8.06
C LEU A 59 -3.87 -8.69 7.49
N LEU A 60 -3.34 -9.84 7.06
CA LEU A 60 -1.94 -9.94 6.64
C LEU A 60 -1.60 -9.08 5.41
N PRO A 61 -2.42 -9.03 4.36
CA PRO A 61 -2.16 -8.12 3.24
C PRO A 61 -2.17 -6.65 3.67
N GLN A 62 -3.04 -6.24 4.58
CA GLN A 62 -3.06 -4.86 5.08
C GLN A 62 -1.77 -4.52 5.82
N ILE A 63 -1.22 -5.44 6.63
CA ILE A 63 0.07 -5.25 7.31
C ILE A 63 1.17 -5.00 6.29
N ILE A 64 1.26 -5.87 5.27
CA ILE A 64 2.28 -5.76 4.23
C ILE A 64 2.13 -4.45 3.45
N LEU A 65 0.90 -4.09 3.08
CA LEU A 65 0.62 -2.87 2.32
C LEU A 65 0.97 -1.60 3.10
N HIS A 66 0.72 -1.56 4.43
CA HIS A 66 1.16 -0.44 5.26
C HIS A 66 2.70 -0.39 5.38
N ASP A 67 3.38 -1.53 5.52
CA ASP A 67 4.84 -1.55 5.56
C ASP A 67 5.44 -1.03 4.23
N VAL A 68 4.87 -1.44 3.11
CA VAL A 68 5.25 -0.92 1.79
C VAL A 68 4.92 0.56 1.68
N PHE A 69 3.73 1.01 2.09
CA PHE A 69 3.35 2.43 2.09
C PHE A 69 4.39 3.29 2.84
N PHE A 70 4.73 2.94 4.08
CA PHE A 70 5.69 3.72 4.88
C PHE A 70 7.08 3.77 4.24
N SER A 71 7.43 2.85 3.37
CA SER A 71 8.70 2.80 2.66
C SER A 71 8.62 3.37 1.23
N SER A 72 7.45 3.68 0.70
CA SER A 72 7.24 4.01 -0.72
C SER A 72 7.75 5.37 -1.17
N PHE A 73 8.12 6.25 -0.24
CA PHE A 73 8.35 7.66 -0.54
C PHE A 73 9.81 8.06 -0.38
N CYS A 74 10.24 9.07 -1.16
CA CYS A 74 11.54 9.71 -1.08
C CYS A 74 11.41 11.20 -0.74
N GLU A 75 12.52 11.83 -0.36
CA GLU A 75 12.59 13.28 -0.14
C GLU A 75 12.57 14.07 -1.45
N CYS A 76 12.96 13.41 -2.55
CA CYS A 76 12.98 14.03 -3.86
C CYS A 76 11.57 14.22 -4.40
N ARG A 77 11.20 15.46 -4.62
CA ARG A 77 10.02 15.79 -5.43
C ARG A 77 10.33 15.46 -6.90
N TYR A 78 9.49 14.73 -7.57
CA TYR A 78 9.67 14.24 -8.94
C TYR A 78 10.84 13.25 -9.10
N PRO A 79 10.79 12.09 -8.47
CA PRO A 79 11.82 11.07 -8.67
C PRO A 79 11.82 10.59 -10.11
N ARG A 80 13.01 10.40 -10.67
CA ARG A 80 13.17 9.91 -12.03
C ARG A 80 13.40 8.41 -12.05
N SER A 81 12.81 7.74 -13.06
CA SER A 81 13.02 6.32 -13.33
C SER A 81 13.12 6.07 -14.83
N VAL A 82 14.27 5.59 -15.27
CA VAL A 82 14.50 5.24 -16.68
C VAL A 82 13.51 4.17 -17.14
N LEU A 83 13.24 3.18 -16.28
CA LEU A 83 12.29 2.11 -16.59
C LEU A 83 10.88 2.68 -16.82
N VAL A 84 10.39 3.53 -15.90
CA VAL A 84 9.07 4.16 -16.03
C VAL A 84 8.98 4.99 -17.31
N SER A 85 9.99 5.81 -17.59
CA SER A 85 10.02 6.62 -18.80
C SER A 85 10.05 5.77 -20.08
N SER A 86 10.73 4.63 -20.07
CA SER A 86 10.77 3.73 -21.23
C SER A 86 9.42 3.04 -21.50
N VAL A 87 8.66 2.72 -20.45
CA VAL A 87 7.36 2.03 -20.57
C VAL A 87 6.23 3.01 -20.89
N TYR A 88 6.23 4.20 -20.28
CA TYR A 88 5.11 5.15 -20.34
C TYR A 88 5.42 6.44 -21.10
N GLY A 89 6.63 6.60 -21.65
CA GLY A 89 7.08 7.79 -22.36
C GLY A 89 7.60 8.89 -21.42
N SER A 90 7.08 9.01 -20.20
CA SER A 90 7.59 9.91 -19.16
C SER A 90 7.05 9.52 -17.79
N GLU A 91 7.73 9.98 -16.73
CA GLU A 91 7.22 9.84 -15.35
C GLU A 91 5.90 10.59 -15.16
N ALA A 92 5.73 11.76 -15.77
CA ALA A 92 4.49 12.53 -15.70
C ALA A 92 3.30 11.75 -16.30
N ALA A 93 3.50 11.07 -17.43
CA ALA A 93 2.47 10.22 -18.02
C ALA A 93 2.12 9.03 -17.11
N PHE A 94 3.11 8.43 -16.46
CA PHE A 94 2.88 7.37 -15.49
C PHE A 94 2.11 7.85 -14.26
N LEU A 95 2.55 8.95 -13.63
CA LEU A 95 1.86 9.52 -12.46
C LEU A 95 0.41 9.90 -12.79
N ASN A 96 0.14 10.44 -13.98
CA ASN A 96 -1.24 10.72 -14.42
C ASN A 96 -2.09 9.45 -14.55
N ARG A 97 -1.51 8.33 -15.01
CA ARG A 97 -2.21 7.05 -15.04
C ARG A 97 -2.49 6.51 -13.64
N LEU A 98 -1.54 6.62 -12.72
CA LEU A 98 -1.71 6.25 -11.32
C LEU A 98 -2.82 7.08 -10.66
N TYR A 99 -2.80 8.40 -10.89
CA TYR A 99 -3.85 9.29 -10.40
C TYR A 99 -5.23 8.84 -10.87
N LYS A 100 -5.38 8.64 -12.18
CA LYS A 100 -6.65 8.19 -12.77
C LYS A 100 -7.12 6.82 -12.29
N ALA A 101 -6.22 5.93 -11.96
CA ALA A 101 -6.57 4.64 -11.36
C ALA A 101 -7.06 4.81 -9.92
N ALA A 102 -6.46 5.73 -9.16
CA ALA A 102 -6.76 5.94 -7.75
C ALA A 102 -7.97 6.86 -7.51
N GLU A 103 -8.24 7.85 -8.38
CA GLU A 103 -9.26 8.88 -8.14
C GLU A 103 -10.66 8.32 -7.91
N GLY A 104 -11.01 7.22 -8.60
CA GLY A 104 -12.32 6.55 -8.49
C GLY A 104 -12.48 5.61 -7.30
N ALA A 105 -11.39 5.25 -6.61
CA ALA A 105 -11.45 4.34 -5.47
C ALA A 105 -11.62 5.12 -4.16
N GLN A 106 -12.59 4.75 -3.34
CA GLN A 106 -12.86 5.44 -2.06
C GLN A 106 -11.96 4.94 -0.91
N PHE A 107 -11.42 3.73 -1.02
CA PHE A 107 -10.57 3.10 0.00
C PHE A 107 -9.65 2.07 -0.65
N GLY A 108 -8.73 1.52 0.15
CA GLY A 108 -7.79 0.49 -0.27
C GLY A 108 -6.41 1.05 -0.57
N PHE A 109 -5.67 0.40 -1.44
CA PHE A 109 -4.31 0.79 -1.81
C PHE A 109 -4.14 0.85 -3.33
N LEU A 110 -3.50 1.91 -3.81
CA LEU A 110 -2.85 1.89 -5.12
C LEU A 110 -1.50 1.21 -4.95
N ILE A 111 -1.27 0.09 -5.62
CA ILE A 111 -0.01 -0.65 -5.58
C ILE A 111 0.70 -0.57 -6.92
N ILE A 112 2.04 -0.53 -6.87
CA ILE A 112 2.92 -0.57 -8.03
C ILE A 112 3.88 -1.73 -7.86
N GLY A 113 3.96 -2.59 -8.86
CA GLY A 113 4.78 -3.78 -8.91
C GLY A 113 5.93 -3.68 -9.92
N ARG A 114 6.51 -4.84 -10.21
CA ARG A 114 7.58 -4.98 -11.20
C ARG A 114 7.15 -4.52 -12.58
N GLY A 115 8.09 -4.08 -13.40
CA GLY A 115 7.82 -3.58 -14.75
C GLY A 115 6.91 -2.34 -14.78
N ALA A 116 6.78 -1.63 -13.66
CA ALA A 116 5.86 -0.50 -13.48
C ALA A 116 4.38 -0.88 -13.69
N SER A 117 4.00 -2.14 -13.47
CA SER A 117 2.61 -2.56 -13.36
C SER A 117 1.93 -1.88 -12.17
N TYR A 118 0.63 -1.62 -12.26
CA TYR A 118 -0.10 -1.03 -11.13
C TYR A 118 -1.55 -1.52 -11.09
N SER A 119 -2.12 -1.50 -9.89
CA SER A 119 -3.54 -1.78 -9.67
C SER A 119 -4.05 -1.10 -8.40
N VAL A 120 -5.37 -0.98 -8.27
CA VAL A 120 -6.03 -0.57 -7.03
C VAL A 120 -6.60 -1.81 -6.35
N VAL A 121 -6.22 -1.99 -5.10
CA VAL A 121 -6.65 -3.09 -4.25
C VAL A 121 -7.68 -2.58 -3.25
N THR A 122 -8.92 -3.04 -3.38
CA THR A 122 -10.02 -2.76 -2.45
C THR A 122 -10.52 -4.03 -1.74
N ASP A 123 -10.13 -5.20 -2.23
CA ASP A 123 -10.41 -6.51 -1.63
C ASP A 123 -9.10 -7.13 -1.14
N TYR A 124 -8.84 -7.01 0.15
CA TYR A 124 -7.60 -7.50 0.76
C TYR A 124 -7.47 -9.03 0.70
N LYS A 125 -8.57 -9.77 0.69
CA LYS A 125 -8.56 -11.24 0.59
C LYS A 125 -7.98 -11.74 -0.72
N ARG A 126 -8.01 -10.90 -1.75
CA ARG A 126 -7.43 -11.19 -3.07
C ARG A 126 -6.12 -10.44 -3.33
N ALA A 127 -5.77 -9.51 -2.44
CA ALA A 127 -4.54 -8.75 -2.54
C ALA A 127 -3.32 -9.67 -2.41
N LEU A 128 -2.23 -9.28 -3.07
CA LEU A 128 -0.92 -9.93 -2.94
C LEU A 128 -0.89 -11.43 -3.26
N ARG A 129 -1.92 -11.93 -3.95
CA ARG A 129 -1.97 -13.35 -4.33
C ARG A 129 -0.88 -13.72 -5.32
N TYR A 130 -0.52 -12.81 -6.21
CA TYR A 130 0.40 -13.06 -7.32
C TYR A 130 1.68 -12.24 -7.24
N ASP A 131 1.58 -10.94 -6.96
CA ASP A 131 2.69 -10.00 -7.00
C ASP A 131 2.92 -9.32 -5.66
N GLU A 132 4.20 -9.15 -5.30
CA GLU A 132 4.60 -8.34 -4.17
C GLU A 132 4.70 -6.88 -4.63
N PRO A 133 4.02 -5.93 -3.94
CA PRO A 133 4.10 -4.54 -4.30
C PRO A 133 5.49 -3.97 -3.96
N LEU A 134 6.04 -3.16 -4.86
CA LEU A 134 7.27 -2.41 -4.63
C LEU A 134 6.99 -1.05 -4.01
N LEU A 135 5.84 -0.46 -4.36
CA LEU A 135 5.35 0.81 -3.82
C LEU A 135 3.85 0.69 -3.57
N ALA A 136 3.37 1.43 -2.57
CA ALA A 136 1.95 1.54 -2.26
C ALA A 136 1.58 2.97 -1.85
N VAL A 137 0.36 3.39 -2.20
CA VAL A 137 -0.29 4.61 -1.68
C VAL A 137 -1.59 4.18 -1.02
N ASP A 138 -1.74 4.50 0.25
CA ASP A 138 -2.98 4.24 0.98
C ASP A 138 -4.04 5.27 0.57
N LEU A 139 -5.21 4.80 0.16
CA LEU A 139 -6.32 5.61 -0.35
C LEU A 139 -7.38 5.88 0.72
N CYS A 140 -7.23 5.31 1.91
CA CYS A 140 -8.17 5.44 3.01
C CYS A 140 -7.99 6.77 3.75
N GLU A 141 -9.07 7.28 4.33
CA GLU A 141 -9.10 8.57 5.05
C GLU A 141 -8.09 8.63 6.20
N HIS A 142 -7.86 7.54 6.91
CA HIS A 142 -6.88 7.50 8.01
C HIS A 142 -5.44 7.81 7.59
N ALA A 143 -5.14 7.71 6.30
CA ALA A 143 -3.81 8.04 5.77
C ALA A 143 -3.57 9.54 5.60
N TYR A 144 -4.62 10.35 5.48
CA TYR A 144 -4.45 11.74 5.06
C TYR A 144 -5.40 12.76 5.72
N PHE A 145 -6.47 12.32 6.40
CA PHE A 145 -7.55 13.19 6.83
C PHE A 145 -7.10 14.33 7.77
N LEU A 146 -6.13 14.08 8.65
CA LEU A 146 -5.63 15.11 9.57
C LEU A 146 -4.94 16.29 8.86
N ASP A 147 -4.34 16.07 7.69
CA ASP A 147 -3.61 17.11 6.95
C ASP A 147 -4.42 17.71 5.80
N TYR A 148 -5.28 16.91 5.19
CA TYR A 148 -5.98 17.27 3.95
C TYR A 148 -7.50 17.36 4.14
N GLY A 149 -8.06 16.86 5.25
CA GLY A 149 -9.50 16.81 5.43
C GLY A 149 -10.17 16.08 4.27
N PHE A 150 -11.12 16.74 3.62
CA PHE A 150 -11.84 16.22 2.45
C PHE A 150 -11.13 16.46 1.11
N ASP A 151 -9.98 17.15 1.11
CA ASP A 151 -9.20 17.43 -0.10
C ASP A 151 -8.30 16.22 -0.49
N ARG A 152 -8.96 15.12 -0.83
CA ARG A 152 -8.33 13.88 -1.25
C ARG A 152 -7.51 14.03 -2.53
N GLU A 153 -7.93 14.89 -3.43
CA GLU A 153 -7.22 15.16 -4.68
C GLU A 153 -5.82 15.71 -4.38
N ARG A 154 -5.74 16.71 -3.50
CA ARG A 154 -4.47 17.30 -3.08
C ARG A 154 -3.56 16.27 -2.40
N TYR A 155 -4.13 15.39 -1.56
CA TYR A 155 -3.36 14.28 -0.98
C TYR A 155 -2.79 13.37 -2.06
N LEU A 156 -3.62 12.87 -2.99
CA LEU A 156 -3.18 11.96 -4.05
C LEU A 156 -2.07 12.58 -4.91
N VAL A 157 -2.24 13.82 -5.33
CA VAL A 157 -1.21 14.54 -6.10
C VAL A 157 0.08 14.62 -5.29
N SER A 158 0.02 15.02 -4.02
CA SER A 158 1.19 15.12 -3.15
C SER A 158 1.88 13.78 -2.95
N ALA A 159 1.13 12.72 -2.65
CA ALA A 159 1.68 11.38 -2.45
C ALA A 159 2.37 10.86 -3.73
N LEU A 160 1.71 10.97 -4.89
CA LEU A 160 2.25 10.50 -6.15
C LEU A 160 3.57 11.21 -6.53
N PHE A 161 3.68 12.52 -6.27
CA PHE A 161 4.91 13.26 -6.54
C PHE A 161 6.10 12.92 -5.63
N HIS A 162 5.86 12.25 -4.52
CA HIS A 162 6.90 11.81 -3.58
C HIS A 162 7.19 10.31 -3.66
N LEU A 163 6.54 9.56 -4.56
CA LEU A 163 6.84 8.14 -4.76
C LEU A 163 8.30 7.92 -5.18
N ASP A 164 8.97 6.98 -4.56
CA ASP A 164 10.33 6.57 -4.93
C ASP A 164 10.33 5.64 -6.16
N LEU A 165 10.13 6.21 -7.34
CA LEU A 165 10.06 5.45 -8.59
C LEU A 165 11.35 4.67 -8.91
N LYS A 166 12.47 4.91 -8.22
CA LYS A 166 13.72 4.15 -8.37
C LYS A 166 13.60 2.72 -7.83
N LYS A 167 12.64 2.47 -6.95
CA LYS A 167 12.35 1.13 -6.42
C LYS A 167 11.69 0.22 -7.45
N ILE A 168 11.13 0.77 -8.52
CA ILE A 168 10.48 -0.02 -9.57
C ILE A 168 11.56 -0.73 -10.40
N THR A 169 11.54 -2.06 -10.36
CA THR A 169 12.46 -2.96 -11.08
C THR A 169 11.72 -3.75 -12.16
N ILE A 170 12.49 -4.41 -13.04
CA ILE A 170 11.95 -5.33 -14.06
C ILE A 170 11.43 -6.60 -13.41
#